data_e4078c6f91be2c1078d54fbfb072d646
#
_entry.id   e4078c6f91be2c1078d54fbfb072d646
#
_cell.length_a   1.000
_cell.length_b   1.000
_cell.length_c   1.000
_cell.angle_alpha   90.00
_cell.angle_beta   90.00
_cell.angle_gamma   90.00
#
_symmetry.space_group_name_H-M   'P 1'
#
loop_
_entity.id
_entity.type
_entity.pdbx_description
1 polymer ?
#
loop_
_entity_poly.entity_id
_entity_poly.type
_entity_poly.pdbx_seq_one_letter_code
_entity_poly.pdbx_strand_id
1 'polypeptide(L)'
;MFEKHDWEGYKAALPGIRMKTLCYGTRTLMTEFILARASVLPLHSHPHEQIGYLVRGHMRLKIGEKEHDVNAGDSWCVPSGVEHGAQTLEDSIAVEVFSPVREDYLPEPRRPSPPD
;
A
#
# COMPACT_ATOMS: atom_id res chain seq x y z
N MET A 1 18.91 0.90 -5.13
CA MET A 1 18.41 -0.45 -4.71
C MET A 1 17.67 -1.07 -5.88
N PHE A 2 17.91 -2.33 -6.11
CA PHE A 2 17.14 -3.14 -7.05
C PHE A 2 16.67 -4.41 -6.34
N GLU A 3 15.39 -4.72 -6.45
CA GLU A 3 14.80 -5.92 -5.86
C GLU A 3 14.13 -6.74 -6.97
N LYS A 4 14.56 -8.00 -7.09
CA LYS A 4 13.93 -8.93 -8.02
C LYS A 4 12.61 -9.40 -7.45
N HIS A 5 11.60 -9.63 -8.31
CA HIS A 5 10.30 -10.13 -7.87
C HIS A 5 10.45 -11.48 -7.16
N ASP A 6 9.75 -11.62 -6.04
CA ASP A 6 9.73 -12.82 -5.22
C ASP A 6 8.38 -12.92 -4.53
N TRP A 7 7.73 -14.06 -4.62
CA TRP A 7 6.43 -14.31 -3.97
C TRP A 7 6.54 -14.63 -2.48
N GLU A 8 7.74 -14.66 -1.94
CA GLU A 8 7.96 -14.86 -0.50
C GLU A 8 8.01 -13.52 0.24
N GLY A 9 7.90 -13.57 1.56
CA GLY A 9 8.09 -12.40 2.43
C GLY A 9 6.86 -11.53 2.62
N TYR A 10 5.70 -11.97 2.17
CA TYR A 10 4.46 -11.25 2.45
C TYR A 10 4.05 -11.45 3.91
N LYS A 11 3.56 -10.38 4.52
CA LYS A 11 3.10 -10.38 5.92
C LYS A 11 1.61 -10.17 5.97
N ALA A 12 0.94 -10.82 6.92
CA ALA A 12 -0.46 -10.53 7.21
C ALA A 12 -0.55 -9.11 7.78
N ALA A 13 -1.33 -8.24 7.12
CA ALA A 13 -1.59 -6.89 7.61
C ALA A 13 -2.93 -6.84 8.35
N LEU A 14 -3.96 -7.43 7.76
CA LEU A 14 -5.32 -7.54 8.29
C LEU A 14 -5.91 -8.84 7.73
N PRO A 15 -7.05 -9.31 8.27
CA PRO A 15 -7.71 -10.49 7.70
C PRO A 15 -7.93 -10.34 6.19
N GLY A 16 -7.40 -11.29 5.42
CA GLY A 16 -7.50 -11.28 3.96
C GLY A 16 -6.58 -10.31 3.24
N ILE A 17 -5.75 -9.56 3.96
CA ILE A 17 -4.83 -8.57 3.36
C ILE A 17 -3.40 -8.93 3.75
N ARG A 18 -2.57 -9.18 2.75
CA ARG A 18 -1.13 -9.39 2.91
C ARG A 18 -0.38 -8.28 2.21
N MET A 19 0.78 -7.95 2.72
CA MET A 19 1.60 -6.88 2.16
C MET A 19 3.07 -7.23 2.15
N LYS A 20 3.78 -6.58 1.27
CA LYS A 20 5.23 -6.67 1.17
C LYS A 20 5.78 -5.31 0.77
N THR A 21 6.85 -4.88 1.44
CA THR A 21 7.62 -3.73 0.97
C THR A 21 8.47 -4.20 -0.19
N LEU A 22 8.30 -3.58 -1.35
CA LEU A 22 9.03 -3.95 -2.57
C LEU A 22 10.41 -3.32 -2.60
N CYS A 23 10.48 -2.01 -2.42
CA CYS A 23 11.75 -1.28 -2.36
C CYS A 23 11.51 0.07 -1.70
N TYR A 24 12.59 0.75 -1.35
CA TYR A 24 12.49 2.06 -0.71
C TYR A 24 13.78 2.85 -0.89
N GLY A 25 13.64 4.17 -0.83
CA GLY A 25 14.75 5.11 -0.86
C GLY A 25 14.77 5.94 0.41
N THR A 26 15.31 7.14 0.32
CA THR A 26 15.35 8.09 1.45
C THR A 26 14.03 8.82 1.65
N ARG A 27 13.22 8.97 0.61
CA ARG A 27 12.00 9.78 0.63
C ARG A 27 10.73 9.01 0.31
N THR A 28 10.85 7.85 -0.34
CA THR A 28 9.70 7.08 -0.79
C THR A 28 9.87 5.61 -0.49
N LEU A 29 8.75 4.93 -0.31
CA LEU A 29 8.71 3.49 -0.07
C LEU A 29 7.55 2.91 -0.87
N MET A 30 7.81 1.82 -1.59
CA MET A 30 6.82 1.14 -2.43
C MET A 30 6.43 -0.19 -1.80
N THR A 31 5.12 -0.41 -1.74
CA THR A 31 4.52 -1.65 -1.20
C THR A 31 3.63 -2.30 -2.24
N GLU A 32 3.42 -3.60 -2.06
CA GLU A 32 2.40 -4.35 -2.78
C GLU A 32 1.44 -4.96 -1.76
N PHE A 33 0.14 -4.80 -2.02
CA PHE A 33 -0.93 -5.39 -1.22
C PHE A 33 -1.63 -6.46 -2.04
N ILE A 34 -1.80 -7.62 -1.43
CA ILE A 34 -2.59 -8.71 -1.99
C ILE A 34 -3.86 -8.80 -1.13
N LEU A 35 -4.99 -8.49 -1.74
CA LEU A 35 -6.26 -8.33 -1.05
C LEU A 35 -7.23 -9.42 -1.52
N ALA A 36 -7.66 -10.25 -0.59
CA ALA A 36 -8.65 -11.26 -0.87
C ALA A 36 -10.03 -10.61 -1.01
N ARG A 37 -10.86 -11.18 -1.86
CA ARG A 37 -12.27 -10.79 -1.97
C ARG A 37 -12.91 -10.71 -0.60
N ALA A 38 -13.74 -9.69 -0.38
CA ALA A 38 -14.45 -9.40 0.86
C ALA A 38 -13.56 -8.88 2.00
N SER A 39 -12.25 -8.71 1.79
CA SER A 39 -11.40 -8.08 2.78
C SER A 39 -11.72 -6.59 2.89
N VAL A 40 -11.50 -6.04 4.09
CA VAL A 40 -11.80 -4.64 4.40
C VAL A 40 -10.57 -3.98 4.99
N LEU A 41 -10.20 -2.84 4.42
CA LEU A 41 -9.26 -1.92 5.03
C LEU A 41 -10.09 -0.86 5.76
N PRO A 42 -10.10 -0.88 7.12
CA PRO A 42 -10.89 0.10 7.87
C PRO A 42 -10.44 1.53 7.61
N LEU A 43 -11.34 2.47 7.83
CA LEU A 43 -11.00 3.89 7.75
C LEU A 43 -9.88 4.22 8.73
N HIS A 44 -8.84 4.86 8.21
CA HIS A 44 -7.67 5.27 8.97
C HIS A 44 -7.02 6.47 8.31
N SER A 45 -6.08 7.10 9.00
CA SER A 45 -5.29 8.19 8.44
C SER A 45 -3.86 8.09 8.92
N HIS A 46 -2.96 8.70 8.19
CA HIS A 46 -1.54 8.78 8.52
C HIS A 46 -0.95 10.05 7.89
N PRO A 47 0.18 10.55 8.41
CA PRO A 47 0.79 11.76 7.88
C PRO A 47 1.43 11.59 6.51
N HIS A 48 1.65 10.36 6.07
CA HIS A 48 2.27 10.08 4.78
C HIS A 48 1.30 10.36 3.63
N GLU A 49 1.79 11.01 2.57
CA GLU A 49 1.09 11.04 1.31
C GLU A 49 1.21 9.66 0.65
N GLN A 50 0.16 9.22 -0.01
CA GLN A 50 0.09 7.88 -0.58
C GLN A 50 -0.45 7.95 -1.99
N ILE A 51 0.23 7.29 -2.92
CA ILE A 51 -0.23 7.13 -4.30
C ILE A 51 -0.40 5.62 -4.55
N GLY A 52 -1.53 5.24 -5.12
CA GLY A 52 -1.84 3.85 -5.40
C GLY A 52 -2.21 3.58 -6.84
N TYR A 53 -2.03 2.34 -7.22
CA TYR A 53 -2.38 1.83 -8.55
C TYR A 53 -2.93 0.41 -8.39
N LEU A 54 -4.11 0.15 -8.96
CA LEU A 54 -4.70 -1.18 -8.92
C LEU A 54 -4.17 -1.98 -10.12
N VAL A 55 -3.35 -2.99 -9.82
CA VAL A 55 -2.75 -3.85 -10.84
C VAL A 55 -3.80 -4.78 -11.44
N ARG A 56 -4.65 -5.33 -10.58
CA ARG A 56 -5.78 -6.17 -11.00
C ARG A 56 -6.82 -6.24 -9.89
N GLY A 57 -8.03 -6.59 -10.27
CA GLY A 57 -9.13 -6.77 -9.35
C GLY A 57 -10.13 -5.63 -9.39
N HIS A 58 -10.88 -5.50 -8.31
CA HIS A 58 -11.96 -4.53 -8.20
C HIS A 58 -12.17 -4.21 -6.74
N MET A 59 -12.20 -2.93 -6.39
CA MET A 59 -12.44 -2.51 -5.03
C MET A 59 -13.19 -1.19 -4.97
N ARG A 60 -13.75 -0.91 -3.81
CA ARG A 60 -14.37 0.37 -3.51
C ARG A 60 -13.49 1.11 -2.52
N LEU A 61 -13.01 2.28 -2.92
CA LEU A 61 -12.07 3.08 -2.16
C LEU A 61 -12.74 4.35 -1.66
N LYS A 62 -12.67 4.61 -0.36
CA LYS A 62 -13.14 5.87 0.21
C LYS A 62 -11.93 6.74 0.53
N ILE A 63 -11.92 7.97 0.01
CA ILE A 63 -10.91 8.98 0.29
C ILE A 63 -11.66 10.23 0.77
N GLY A 64 -11.46 10.61 2.04
CA GLY A 64 -12.26 11.65 2.65
C GLY A 64 -13.74 11.29 2.60
N GLU A 65 -14.56 12.18 2.03
CA GLU A 65 -16.01 11.97 1.93
C GLU A 65 -16.43 11.26 0.64
N LYS A 66 -15.50 11.00 -0.29
CA LYS A 66 -15.84 10.45 -1.60
C LYS A 66 -15.52 8.96 -1.69
N GLU A 67 -16.45 8.20 -2.25
CA GLU A 67 -16.24 6.81 -2.61
C GLU A 67 -15.96 6.69 -4.10
N HIS A 68 -15.03 5.79 -4.43
CA HIS A 68 -14.62 5.53 -5.81
C HIS A 68 -14.74 4.05 -6.11
N ASP A 69 -15.27 3.75 -7.28
CA ASP A 69 -15.27 2.40 -7.83
C ASP A 69 -13.97 2.23 -8.60
N VAL A 70 -13.08 1.38 -8.09
CA VAL A 70 -11.71 1.25 -8.61
C VAL A 70 -11.56 -0.06 -9.35
N ASN A 71 -11.17 0.04 -10.62
CA ASN A 71 -10.92 -1.11 -11.48
C ASN A 71 -9.43 -1.19 -11.82
N ALA A 72 -9.00 -2.33 -12.35
CA ALA A 72 -7.62 -2.52 -12.77
C ALA A 72 -7.18 -1.39 -13.72
N GLY A 73 -6.02 -0.80 -13.46
CA GLY A 73 -5.50 0.32 -14.22
C GLY A 73 -5.81 1.70 -13.62
N ASP A 74 -6.72 1.77 -12.66
CA ASP A 74 -7.03 3.04 -12.00
C ASP A 74 -5.98 3.39 -10.95
N SER A 75 -5.85 4.68 -10.69
CA SER A 75 -4.88 5.21 -9.73
C SER A 75 -5.52 6.28 -8.86
N TRP A 76 -4.91 6.51 -7.71
CA TRP A 76 -5.42 7.48 -6.73
C TRP A 76 -4.29 8.12 -5.94
N CYS A 77 -4.61 9.25 -5.31
CA CYS A 77 -3.74 9.89 -4.34
C CYS A 77 -4.52 10.14 -3.06
N VAL A 78 -3.95 9.73 -1.94
CA VAL A 78 -4.46 10.07 -0.61
C VAL A 78 -3.53 11.12 -0.02
N PRO A 79 -4.01 12.36 0.13
CA PRO A 79 -3.19 13.41 0.75
C PRO A 79 -2.87 13.10 2.21
N SER A 80 -1.81 13.71 2.71
CA SER A 80 -1.40 13.60 4.11
C SER A 80 -2.59 13.87 5.05
N GLY A 81 -2.81 12.98 6.02
CA GLY A 81 -3.83 13.15 7.05
C GLY A 81 -5.27 12.89 6.64
N VAL A 82 -5.53 12.60 5.38
CA VAL A 82 -6.90 12.35 4.90
C VAL A 82 -7.32 10.91 5.23
N GLU A 83 -8.49 10.78 5.86
CA GLU A 83 -9.06 9.49 6.19
C GLU A 83 -9.41 8.69 4.94
N HIS A 84 -9.07 7.42 4.92
CA HIS A 84 -9.33 6.55 3.78
C HIS A 84 -9.48 5.10 4.21
N GLY A 85 -10.13 4.31 3.37
CA GLY A 85 -10.34 2.88 3.57
C GLY A 85 -10.85 2.24 2.29
N ALA A 86 -10.98 0.92 2.31
CA ALA A 86 -11.38 0.20 1.11
C ALA A 86 -12.15 -1.09 1.43
N GLN A 87 -13.00 -1.49 0.49
CA GLN A 87 -13.63 -2.80 0.45
C GLN A 87 -13.18 -3.51 -0.81
N THR A 88 -12.69 -4.73 -0.67
CA THR A 88 -12.25 -5.52 -1.80
C THR A 88 -13.42 -6.34 -2.35
N LEU A 89 -13.77 -6.10 -3.61
CA LEU A 89 -14.93 -6.75 -4.24
C LEU A 89 -14.52 -8.02 -5.01
N GLU A 90 -13.28 -8.09 -5.47
CA GLU A 90 -12.67 -9.25 -6.12
C GLU A 90 -11.24 -9.37 -5.61
N ASP A 91 -10.63 -10.55 -5.75
CA ASP A 91 -9.20 -10.69 -5.43
C ASP A 91 -8.41 -9.63 -6.18
N SER A 92 -7.62 -8.86 -5.46
CA SER A 92 -6.96 -7.67 -6.00
C SER A 92 -5.49 -7.60 -5.63
N ILE A 93 -4.74 -6.91 -6.46
CA ILE A 93 -3.35 -6.54 -6.21
C ILE A 93 -3.23 -5.03 -6.41
N ALA A 94 -2.76 -4.34 -5.38
CA ALA A 94 -2.53 -2.91 -5.42
C ALA A 94 -1.06 -2.61 -5.09
N VAL A 95 -0.50 -1.65 -5.82
CA VAL A 95 0.83 -1.11 -5.53
C VAL A 95 0.65 0.28 -4.97
N GLU A 96 1.34 0.58 -3.86
CA GLU A 96 1.23 1.87 -3.20
C GLU A 96 2.59 2.42 -2.83
N VAL A 97 2.75 3.74 -3.05
CA VAL A 97 3.97 4.48 -2.75
C VAL A 97 3.65 5.50 -1.67
N PHE A 98 4.46 5.51 -0.62
CA PHE A 98 4.33 6.42 0.51
C PHE A 98 5.49 7.41 0.56
N SER A 99 5.20 8.65 0.90
CA SER A 99 6.19 9.69 1.15
C SER A 99 5.75 10.56 2.35
N PRO A 100 6.62 10.77 3.34
CA PRO A 100 7.94 10.18 3.52
C PRO A 100 7.88 8.67 3.72
N VAL A 101 9.04 8.04 3.83
CA VAL A 101 9.13 6.59 4.07
C VAL A 101 8.35 6.20 5.32
N ARG A 102 7.51 5.19 5.19
CA ARG A 102 6.82 4.60 6.34
C ARG A 102 7.77 3.68 7.09
N GLU A 103 8.22 4.13 8.26
CA GLU A 103 9.17 3.37 9.08
C GLU A 103 8.60 2.01 9.50
N ASP A 104 7.29 1.94 9.75
CA ASP A 104 6.61 0.70 10.12
C ASP A 104 6.55 -0.34 8.99
N TYR A 105 6.80 0.08 7.75
CA TYR A 105 6.84 -0.82 6.58
C TYR A 105 8.25 -1.23 6.17
N LEU A 106 9.27 -0.72 6.84
CA LEU A 106 10.63 -1.16 6.58
C LEU A 106 10.81 -2.59 7.05
N PRO A 107 11.52 -3.44 6.28
CA PRO A 107 11.74 -4.84 6.65
C PRO A 107 12.51 -5.00 7.96
N GLU A 108 13.38 -4.02 8.26
CA GLU A 108 14.19 -3.97 9.47
C GLU A 108 14.19 -2.55 10.02
N PRO A 109 14.48 -2.36 11.32
CA PRO A 109 14.71 -1.03 11.84
C PRO A 109 15.78 -0.33 11.01
N ARG A 110 15.52 0.96 10.64
CA ARG A 110 16.46 1.72 9.83
C ARG A 110 17.78 1.88 10.60
N ARG A 111 18.86 1.41 10.00
CA ARG A 111 20.23 1.57 10.50
C ARG A 111 20.92 2.66 9.72
N PRO A 112 21.92 3.34 10.32
CA PRO A 112 22.79 4.21 9.54
C PRO A 112 23.41 3.38 8.39
N SER A 113 23.39 3.94 7.18
CA SER A 113 24.02 3.26 6.07
C SER A 113 25.52 3.13 6.32
N PRO A 114 26.12 1.95 6.07
CA PRO A 114 27.57 1.83 6.17
C PRO A 114 28.23 2.73 5.12
N PRO A 115 29.41 3.28 5.39
CA PRO A 115 30.13 4.03 4.36
C PRO A 115 30.48 3.11 3.19
N ASP A 116 30.33 3.64 2.02
CA ASP A 116 30.66 2.93 0.78
C ASP A 116 32.16 2.70 0.64
#